data_81ca382aa43aaa5af9b63684af1fc1de
#
_entry.id   81ca382aa43aaa5af9b63684af1fc1de
#
_cell.length_a   1.000
_cell.length_b   1.000
_cell.length_c   1.000
_cell.angle_alpha   90.00
_cell.angle_beta   90.00
_cell.angle_gamma   90.00
#
_symmetry.space_group_name_H-M   'P 1'
#
loop_
_entity.id
_entity.type
_entity.pdbx_description
1 polymer ?
#
loop_
_entity_poly.entity_id
_entity_poly.type
_entity_poly.pdbx_seq_one_letter_code
_entity_poly.pdbx_strand_id
1 'polypeptide(L)'
;MKDHEVILDALKKTSMEPFSRKSISELSDGERQKSMIARILAQDTSIMIMDEPTAFLDVAGKYEILHLMHMLSSKSDKTIIFSTHDLQMAISQSDKIWLILDNKLIEGAPEDLMITGAFDHLFDSSTVLFNSEDGTFSFRSDTKGSIYIEGAGNKRRWTEKAINRAGYTVSKEKTIPYVIIPGDDNNCWQLSGKSNIQECSSIYELISCLAGR
;
A
#
# COMPACT_ATOMS: atom_id res chain seq x y z
N MET A 1 36.83 -23.39 -3.85
CA MET A 1 36.63 -23.10 -2.40
C MET A 1 35.93 -21.76 -2.23
N LYS A 2 36.44 -20.68 -2.82
CA LYS A 2 35.87 -19.31 -2.72
C LYS A 2 34.39 -19.22 -3.16
N ASP A 3 34.02 -19.87 -4.26
CA ASP A 3 32.63 -19.83 -4.78
C ASP A 3 31.62 -20.51 -3.85
N HIS A 4 32.04 -21.57 -3.15
CA HIS A 4 31.14 -22.26 -2.20
C HIS A 4 30.84 -21.43 -0.95
N GLU A 5 31.82 -20.67 -0.47
CA GLU A 5 31.67 -19.75 0.67
C GLU A 5 30.71 -18.61 0.32
N VAL A 6 30.82 -18.03 -0.87
CA VAL A 6 29.95 -16.98 -1.36
C VAL A 6 28.49 -17.48 -1.50
N ILE A 7 28.31 -18.67 -2.04
CA ILE A 7 26.97 -19.29 -2.15
C ILE A 7 26.36 -19.51 -0.76
N LEU A 8 27.13 -20.06 0.19
CA LEU A 8 26.63 -20.28 1.55
C LEU A 8 26.27 -18.98 2.26
N ASP A 9 27.07 -17.93 2.09
CA ASP A 9 26.80 -16.59 2.63
C ASP A 9 25.51 -16.02 2.04
N ALA A 10 25.33 -16.11 0.72
CA ALA A 10 24.11 -15.67 0.05
C ALA A 10 22.88 -16.41 0.54
N LEU A 11 22.95 -17.74 0.69
CA LEU A 11 21.86 -18.56 1.23
C LEU A 11 21.52 -18.20 2.69
N LYS A 12 22.53 -17.92 3.53
CA LYS A 12 22.31 -17.45 4.90
C LYS A 12 21.61 -16.11 4.95
N LYS A 13 22.10 -15.13 4.19
CA LYS A 13 21.53 -13.78 4.13
C LYS A 13 20.05 -13.77 3.67
N THR A 14 19.69 -14.73 2.83
CA THR A 14 18.31 -14.86 2.33
C THR A 14 17.47 -15.86 3.12
N SER A 15 18.00 -16.46 4.19
CA SER A 15 17.36 -17.52 4.98
C SER A 15 17.01 -18.78 4.16
N MET A 16 17.76 -19.04 3.08
CA MET A 16 17.54 -20.18 2.18
C MET A 16 18.46 -21.38 2.47
N GLU A 17 19.34 -21.30 3.45
CA GLU A 17 20.26 -22.39 3.81
C GLU A 17 19.53 -23.73 4.10
N PRO A 18 18.38 -23.77 4.83
CA PRO A 18 17.66 -25.02 5.07
C PRO A 18 17.11 -25.68 3.79
N PHE A 19 16.95 -24.90 2.74
CA PHE A 19 16.38 -25.34 1.47
C PHE A 19 17.41 -25.65 0.38
N SER A 20 18.69 -25.56 0.71
CA SER A 20 19.82 -25.68 -0.25
C SER A 20 19.86 -27.00 -1.04
N ARG A 21 19.18 -28.05 -0.56
CA ARG A 21 19.09 -29.37 -1.22
C ARG A 21 17.74 -29.64 -1.88
N LYS A 22 16.76 -28.74 -1.72
CA LYS A 22 15.46 -28.87 -2.36
C LYS A 22 15.50 -28.48 -3.83
N SER A 23 14.68 -29.12 -4.63
CA SER A 23 14.42 -28.67 -6.00
C SER A 23 13.65 -27.35 -5.96
N ILE A 24 13.89 -26.47 -6.95
CA ILE A 24 13.15 -25.20 -7.10
C ILE A 24 11.63 -25.44 -7.22
N SER A 25 11.23 -26.58 -7.80
CA SER A 25 9.82 -26.97 -7.93
C SER A 25 9.13 -27.33 -6.59
N GLU A 26 9.90 -27.60 -5.54
CA GLU A 26 9.42 -27.93 -4.20
C GLU A 26 9.33 -26.70 -3.29
N LEU A 27 9.78 -25.52 -3.78
CA LEU A 27 9.76 -24.27 -3.05
C LEU A 27 8.42 -23.56 -3.24
N SER A 28 7.94 -22.93 -2.17
CA SER A 28 6.87 -21.93 -2.26
C SER A 28 7.29 -20.73 -3.12
N ASP A 29 6.34 -19.91 -3.55
CA ASP A 29 6.65 -18.73 -4.37
C ASP A 29 7.59 -17.76 -3.64
N GLY A 30 7.39 -17.53 -2.35
CA GLY A 30 8.28 -16.70 -1.52
C GLY A 30 9.69 -17.31 -1.36
N GLU A 31 9.80 -18.61 -1.14
CA GLU A 31 11.10 -19.31 -1.07
C GLU A 31 11.81 -19.29 -2.42
N ARG A 32 11.06 -19.45 -3.51
CA ARG A 32 11.58 -19.35 -4.88
C ARG A 32 12.14 -17.94 -5.14
N GLN A 33 11.40 -16.90 -4.73
CA GLN A 33 11.85 -15.52 -4.88
C GLN A 33 13.10 -15.23 -4.06
N LYS A 34 13.15 -15.68 -2.79
CA LYS A 34 14.36 -15.59 -1.95
C LYS A 34 15.55 -16.33 -2.57
N SER A 35 15.30 -17.47 -3.20
CA SER A 35 16.34 -18.24 -3.91
C SER A 35 16.89 -17.48 -5.13
N MET A 36 16.03 -16.78 -5.87
CA MET A 36 16.48 -15.91 -6.96
C MET A 36 17.32 -14.74 -6.46
N ILE A 37 16.94 -14.11 -5.35
CA ILE A 37 17.74 -13.05 -4.72
C ILE A 37 19.07 -13.61 -4.23
N ALA A 38 19.11 -14.80 -3.61
CA ALA A 38 20.35 -15.47 -3.21
C ALA A 38 21.29 -15.68 -4.41
N ARG A 39 20.75 -16.10 -5.54
CA ARG A 39 21.51 -16.28 -6.80
C ARG A 39 22.13 -14.97 -7.29
N ILE A 40 21.39 -13.88 -7.27
CA ILE A 40 21.92 -12.55 -7.67
C ILE A 40 22.98 -12.09 -6.66
N LEU A 41 22.73 -12.30 -5.36
CA LEU A 41 23.65 -11.92 -4.31
C LEU A 41 24.98 -12.69 -4.39
N ALA A 42 24.94 -13.96 -4.79
CA ALA A 42 26.12 -14.80 -4.97
C ALA A 42 27.02 -14.33 -6.17
N GLN A 43 26.51 -13.48 -7.06
CA GLN A 43 27.32 -12.86 -8.10
C GLN A 43 28.23 -11.74 -7.56
N ASP A 44 28.01 -11.32 -6.31
CA ASP A 44 28.76 -10.29 -5.58
C ASP A 44 28.94 -8.97 -6.35
N THR A 45 27.93 -8.57 -7.11
CA THR A 45 27.88 -7.27 -7.79
C THR A 45 27.46 -6.17 -6.81
N SER A 46 27.94 -4.94 -7.04
CA SER A 46 27.51 -3.76 -6.26
C SER A 46 26.09 -3.30 -6.60
N ILE A 47 25.61 -3.64 -7.80
CA ILE A 47 24.26 -3.29 -8.28
C ILE A 47 23.48 -4.58 -8.54
N MET A 48 22.29 -4.67 -7.99
CA MET A 48 21.33 -5.75 -8.21
C MET A 48 20.10 -5.19 -8.94
N ILE A 49 19.74 -5.80 -10.07
CA ILE A 49 18.57 -5.40 -10.86
C ILE A 49 17.57 -6.54 -10.85
N MET A 50 16.32 -6.24 -10.48
CA MET A 50 15.25 -7.22 -10.37
C MET A 50 13.98 -6.71 -11.05
N ASP A 51 13.32 -7.60 -11.78
CA ASP A 51 12.04 -7.32 -12.41
C ASP A 51 10.93 -7.92 -11.54
N GLU A 52 10.05 -7.06 -11.03
CA GLU A 52 8.90 -7.39 -10.19
C GLU A 52 9.20 -8.42 -9.06
N PRO A 53 10.16 -8.17 -8.17
CA PRO A 53 10.61 -9.16 -7.20
C PRO A 53 9.55 -9.57 -6.16
N THR A 54 8.43 -8.87 -6.09
CA THR A 54 7.32 -9.13 -5.16
C THR A 54 6.05 -9.65 -5.85
N ALA A 55 6.11 -9.89 -7.17
CA ALA A 55 4.98 -10.42 -7.91
C ALA A 55 4.55 -11.80 -7.41
N PHE A 56 3.25 -12.06 -7.42
CA PHE A 56 2.62 -13.33 -7.01
C PHE A 56 2.77 -13.70 -5.52
N LEU A 57 3.33 -12.82 -4.71
CA LEU A 57 3.45 -13.03 -3.27
C LEU A 57 2.21 -12.49 -2.54
N ASP A 58 1.85 -13.13 -1.44
CA ASP A 58 0.91 -12.58 -0.48
C ASP A 58 1.50 -11.35 0.23
N VAL A 59 0.70 -10.66 1.02
CA VAL A 59 1.13 -9.42 1.70
C VAL A 59 2.35 -9.67 2.59
N ALA A 60 2.37 -10.77 3.35
CA ALA A 60 3.48 -11.08 4.24
C ALA A 60 4.77 -11.35 3.45
N GLY A 61 4.68 -12.16 2.40
CA GLY A 61 5.82 -12.47 1.51
C GLY A 61 6.39 -11.24 0.82
N LYS A 62 5.54 -10.32 0.36
CA LYS A 62 6.00 -9.03 -0.20
C LYS A 62 6.87 -8.25 0.79
N TYR A 63 6.38 -8.09 2.04
CA TYR A 63 7.12 -7.35 3.06
C TYR A 63 8.39 -8.06 3.51
N GLU A 64 8.43 -9.39 3.51
CA GLU A 64 9.65 -10.15 3.78
C GLU A 64 10.74 -9.91 2.72
N ILE A 65 10.37 -9.90 1.44
CA ILE A 65 11.28 -9.61 0.35
C ILE A 65 11.78 -8.16 0.42
N LEU A 66 10.89 -7.20 0.68
CA LEU A 66 11.27 -5.80 0.83
C LEU A 66 12.21 -5.58 2.01
N HIS A 67 11.92 -6.22 3.14
CA HIS A 67 12.81 -6.18 4.30
C HIS A 67 14.20 -6.75 3.98
N LEU A 68 14.25 -7.88 3.27
CA LEU A 68 15.49 -8.48 2.81
C LEU A 68 16.27 -7.50 1.91
N MET A 69 15.62 -6.88 0.93
CA MET A 69 16.22 -5.90 0.04
C MET A 69 16.77 -4.70 0.81
N HIS A 70 16.00 -4.16 1.74
CA HIS A 70 16.45 -3.06 2.61
C HIS A 70 17.67 -3.46 3.45
N MET A 71 17.70 -4.67 4.01
CA MET A 71 18.85 -5.19 4.75
C MET A 71 20.10 -5.33 3.87
N LEU A 72 19.94 -5.76 2.62
CA LEU A 72 21.03 -5.91 1.68
C LEU A 72 21.56 -4.54 1.23
N SER A 73 20.70 -3.57 0.99
CA SER A 73 21.09 -2.20 0.66
C SER A 73 21.84 -1.55 1.83
N SER A 74 21.28 -1.58 3.04
CA SER A 74 21.82 -0.84 4.18
C SER A 74 23.06 -1.47 4.82
N LYS A 75 23.18 -2.83 4.81
CA LYS A 75 24.27 -3.54 5.50
C LYS A 75 25.34 -4.12 4.59
N SER A 76 25.07 -4.27 3.31
CA SER A 76 26.00 -4.91 2.36
C SER A 76 26.48 -3.96 1.26
N ASP A 77 26.20 -2.66 1.39
CA ASP A 77 26.59 -1.61 0.42
C ASP A 77 26.16 -1.96 -1.03
N LYS A 78 24.95 -2.53 -1.16
CA LYS A 78 24.37 -2.90 -2.45
C LYS A 78 23.37 -1.85 -2.91
N THR A 79 23.47 -1.43 -4.16
CA THR A 79 22.40 -0.67 -4.82
C THR A 79 21.40 -1.64 -5.41
N ILE A 80 20.14 -1.50 -5.04
CA ILE A 80 19.06 -2.35 -5.51
C ILE A 80 18.12 -1.55 -6.39
N ILE A 81 17.96 -1.97 -7.64
CA ILE A 81 17.02 -1.41 -8.60
C ILE A 81 15.98 -2.48 -8.90
N PHE A 82 14.72 -2.14 -8.76
CA PHE A 82 13.64 -3.07 -9.10
C PHE A 82 12.48 -2.38 -9.80
N SER A 83 11.83 -3.09 -10.72
CA SER A 83 10.57 -2.66 -11.29
C SER A 83 9.40 -3.09 -10.40
N THR A 84 8.34 -2.30 -10.38
CA THR A 84 7.08 -2.67 -9.71
C THR A 84 5.91 -1.90 -10.30
N HIS A 85 4.72 -2.51 -10.31
CA HIS A 85 3.45 -1.85 -10.58
C HIS A 85 2.68 -1.52 -9.28
N ASP A 86 3.21 -1.88 -8.11
CA ASP A 86 2.64 -1.56 -6.80
C ASP A 86 3.13 -0.19 -6.34
N LEU A 87 2.39 0.86 -6.72
CA LEU A 87 2.77 2.24 -6.45
C LEU A 87 2.85 2.55 -4.94
N GLN A 88 1.94 1.97 -4.13
CA GLN A 88 1.98 2.19 -2.68
C GLN A 88 3.25 1.60 -2.07
N MET A 89 3.66 0.44 -2.54
CA MET A 89 4.91 -0.18 -2.13
C MET A 89 6.12 0.66 -2.57
N ALA A 90 6.14 1.13 -3.82
CA ALA A 90 7.21 1.98 -4.31
C ALA A 90 7.35 3.26 -3.48
N ILE A 91 6.25 3.96 -3.21
CA ILE A 91 6.23 5.21 -2.41
C ILE A 91 6.70 4.95 -0.98
N SER A 92 6.32 3.83 -0.36
CA SER A 92 6.59 3.59 1.06
C SER A 92 7.92 2.92 1.35
N GLN A 93 8.62 2.34 0.35
CA GLN A 93 9.76 1.47 0.57
C GLN A 93 11.01 1.83 -0.25
N SER A 94 10.93 2.79 -1.18
CA SER A 94 12.06 3.17 -2.02
C SER A 94 12.70 4.47 -1.57
N ASP A 95 14.01 4.57 -1.66
CA ASP A 95 14.74 5.83 -1.44
C ASP A 95 14.59 6.78 -2.64
N LYS A 96 14.44 6.21 -3.85
CA LYS A 96 14.31 6.95 -5.10
C LYS A 96 13.40 6.19 -6.07
N ILE A 97 12.55 6.91 -6.78
CA ILE A 97 11.67 6.37 -7.81
C ILE A 97 12.07 6.92 -9.17
N TRP A 98 12.05 6.05 -10.17
CA TRP A 98 12.07 6.37 -11.59
C TRP A 98 10.68 6.10 -12.16
N LEU A 99 9.96 7.18 -12.43
CA LEU A 99 8.63 7.13 -13.00
C LEU A 99 8.73 7.31 -14.52
N ILE A 100 8.31 6.30 -15.28
CA ILE A 100 8.29 6.34 -16.74
C ILE A 100 6.86 6.65 -17.18
N LEU A 101 6.64 7.82 -17.74
CA LEU A 101 5.35 8.30 -18.20
C LEU A 101 5.51 9.00 -19.55
N ASP A 102 4.70 8.64 -20.55
CA ASP A 102 4.69 9.28 -21.88
C ASP A 102 6.08 9.41 -22.52
N ASN A 103 6.89 8.36 -22.45
CA ASN A 103 8.27 8.32 -22.92
C ASN A 103 9.22 9.34 -22.21
N LYS A 104 8.82 9.84 -21.06
CA LYS A 104 9.66 10.69 -20.21
C LYS A 104 10.00 9.95 -18.93
N LEU A 105 11.19 10.22 -18.44
CA LEU A 105 11.65 9.75 -17.14
C LEU A 105 11.57 10.92 -16.14
N ILE A 106 10.80 10.72 -15.08
CA ILE A 106 10.73 11.61 -13.94
C ILE A 106 11.40 10.88 -12.78
N GLU A 107 12.29 11.51 -12.06
CA GLU A 107 12.99 10.89 -10.95
C GLU A 107 13.00 11.76 -9.70
N GLY A 108 12.99 11.14 -8.53
CA GLY A 108 13.05 11.85 -7.25
C GLY A 108 12.85 10.93 -6.07
N ALA A 109 12.98 11.48 -4.87
CA ALA A 109 12.47 10.82 -3.67
C ALA A 109 10.94 10.69 -3.78
N PRO A 110 10.33 9.62 -3.22
CA PRO A 110 8.88 9.45 -3.25
C PRO A 110 8.13 10.70 -2.77
N GLU A 111 8.58 11.32 -1.71
CA GLU A 111 7.99 12.51 -1.11
C GLU A 111 8.04 13.72 -2.05
N ASP A 112 9.15 13.93 -2.75
CA ASP A 112 9.28 15.02 -3.72
C ASP A 112 8.34 14.81 -4.91
N LEU A 113 8.19 13.57 -5.38
CA LEU A 113 7.26 13.23 -6.46
C LEU A 113 5.80 13.38 -6.03
N MET A 114 5.47 13.10 -4.76
CA MET A 114 4.15 13.37 -4.18
C MET A 114 3.86 14.88 -4.13
N ILE A 115 4.78 15.67 -3.60
CA ILE A 115 4.62 17.13 -3.46
C ILE A 115 4.50 17.82 -4.82
N THR A 116 5.22 17.35 -5.82
CA THR A 116 5.18 17.90 -7.18
C THR A 116 3.99 17.45 -8.02
N GLY A 117 3.18 16.48 -7.51
CA GLY A 117 2.04 15.94 -8.25
C GLY A 117 2.44 15.03 -9.42
N ALA A 118 3.67 14.50 -9.42
CA ALA A 118 4.16 13.66 -10.51
C ALA A 118 3.29 12.39 -10.73
N PHE A 119 2.66 11.88 -9.69
CA PHE A 119 1.80 10.70 -9.75
C PHE A 119 0.37 11.00 -10.24
N ASP A 120 -0.08 12.26 -10.18
CA ASP A 120 -1.45 12.63 -10.57
C ASP A 120 -1.72 12.30 -12.04
N HIS A 121 -0.71 12.51 -12.90
CA HIS A 121 -0.79 12.24 -14.34
C HIS A 121 -0.86 10.75 -14.71
N LEU A 122 -0.50 9.84 -13.81
CA LEU A 122 -0.61 8.39 -14.07
C LEU A 122 -2.06 7.96 -14.32
N PHE A 123 -3.03 8.69 -13.80
CA PHE A 123 -4.44 8.30 -13.76
C PHE A 123 -5.36 9.27 -14.50
N ASP A 124 -4.82 10.25 -15.21
CA ASP A 124 -5.60 11.29 -15.92
C ASP A 124 -6.67 10.73 -16.87
N SER A 125 -6.38 9.62 -17.53
CA SER A 125 -7.30 8.95 -18.47
C SER A 125 -8.16 7.86 -17.83
N SER A 126 -8.05 7.64 -16.52
CA SER A 126 -8.73 6.55 -15.81
C SER A 126 -9.91 7.03 -14.97
N THR A 127 -10.76 6.09 -14.57
CA THR A 127 -11.80 6.32 -13.54
C THR A 127 -11.24 6.29 -12.11
N VAL A 128 -9.94 6.04 -11.98
CA VAL A 128 -9.22 6.02 -10.72
C VAL A 128 -8.70 7.41 -10.41
N LEU A 129 -8.85 7.83 -9.16
CA LEU A 129 -8.23 9.02 -8.60
C LEU A 129 -7.15 8.60 -7.62
N PHE A 130 -5.99 9.18 -7.77
CA PHE A 130 -4.92 9.06 -6.79
C PHE A 130 -5.01 10.24 -5.82
N ASN A 131 -4.96 9.95 -4.52
CA ASN A 131 -4.91 10.98 -3.49
C ASN A 131 -3.46 11.14 -3.02
N SER A 132 -2.85 12.26 -3.38
CA SER A 132 -1.47 12.59 -3.04
C SER A 132 -1.27 12.92 -1.55
N GLU A 133 -2.33 13.18 -0.77
CA GLU A 133 -2.20 13.45 0.68
C GLU A 133 -1.89 12.17 1.48
N ASP A 134 -2.44 11.02 1.06
CA ASP A 134 -2.32 9.75 1.79
C ASP A 134 -1.88 8.55 0.93
N GLY A 135 -1.59 8.78 -0.37
CA GLY A 135 -1.16 7.74 -1.31
C GLY A 135 -2.24 6.69 -1.62
N THR A 136 -3.52 7.02 -1.42
CA THR A 136 -4.62 6.08 -1.62
C THR A 136 -5.28 6.25 -2.98
N PHE A 137 -6.02 5.22 -3.39
CA PHE A 137 -6.80 5.23 -4.63
C PHE A 137 -8.29 5.29 -4.32
N SER A 138 -9.02 6.05 -5.12
CA SER A 138 -10.48 6.12 -5.12
C SER A 138 -11.03 6.10 -6.54
N PHE A 139 -12.35 5.97 -6.68
CA PHE A 139 -12.99 6.04 -8.00
C PHE A 139 -13.64 7.41 -8.19
N ARG A 140 -13.59 7.92 -9.42
CA ARG A 140 -14.45 9.04 -9.83
C ARG A 140 -15.90 8.56 -9.74
N SER A 141 -16.65 9.10 -8.82
CA SER A 141 -18.09 8.87 -8.70
C SER A 141 -18.81 10.18 -8.50
N ASP A 142 -20.01 10.31 -9.04
CA ASP A 142 -20.86 11.43 -8.74
C ASP A 142 -21.19 11.42 -7.26
N THR A 143 -21.01 12.57 -6.61
CA THR A 143 -21.28 12.74 -5.19
C THR A 143 -22.77 12.64 -4.93
N LYS A 144 -23.19 11.72 -4.08
CA LYS A 144 -24.58 11.57 -3.61
C LYS A 144 -25.01 12.69 -2.64
N GLY A 145 -24.03 13.41 -2.10
CA GLY A 145 -24.25 14.50 -1.15
C GLY A 145 -23.10 14.62 -0.15
N SER A 146 -23.27 15.54 0.80
CA SER A 146 -22.29 15.79 1.85
C SER A 146 -22.82 15.34 3.20
N ILE A 147 -21.95 14.77 4.02
CA ILE A 147 -22.26 14.31 5.39
C ILE A 147 -21.24 14.93 6.34
N TYR A 148 -21.72 15.58 7.38
CA TYR A 148 -20.86 16.04 8.47
C TYR A 148 -20.64 14.89 9.46
N ILE A 149 -19.42 14.77 9.97
CA ILE A 149 -19.05 13.76 10.96
C ILE A 149 -18.59 14.46 12.24
N GLU A 150 -19.31 14.22 13.34
CA GLU A 150 -18.96 14.70 14.66
C GLU A 150 -18.25 13.59 15.44
N GLY A 151 -17.06 13.89 15.97
CA GLY A 151 -16.21 12.94 16.68
C GLY A 151 -14.78 12.95 16.18
N ALA A 152 -13.93 12.10 16.77
CA ALA A 152 -12.49 12.05 16.50
C ALA A 152 -11.95 10.61 16.58
N GLY A 153 -10.63 10.46 16.35
CA GLY A 153 -9.93 9.20 16.53
C GLY A 153 -10.10 8.19 15.40
N ASN A 154 -9.76 6.94 15.68
CA ASN A 154 -9.77 5.85 14.71
C ASN A 154 -11.18 5.55 14.15
N LYS A 155 -12.20 5.63 14.99
CA LYS A 155 -13.58 5.41 14.57
C LYS A 155 -14.00 6.44 13.52
N ARG A 156 -13.65 7.72 13.71
CA ARG A 156 -13.90 8.77 12.73
C ARG A 156 -13.22 8.45 11.40
N ARG A 157 -11.93 8.14 11.42
CA ARG A 157 -11.15 7.84 10.21
C ARG A 157 -11.76 6.70 9.39
N TRP A 158 -12.21 5.62 10.04
CA TRP A 158 -12.82 4.48 9.35
C TRP A 158 -14.24 4.79 8.88
N THR A 159 -15.00 5.60 9.63
CA THR A 159 -16.32 6.08 9.21
C THR A 159 -16.21 6.98 7.98
N GLU A 160 -15.26 7.92 7.93
CA GLU A 160 -14.98 8.76 6.76
C GLU A 160 -14.66 7.91 5.53
N LYS A 161 -13.80 6.91 5.67
CA LYS A 161 -13.49 5.98 4.56
C LYS A 161 -14.72 5.23 4.07
N ALA A 162 -15.61 4.81 4.96
CA ALA A 162 -16.82 4.11 4.59
C ALA A 162 -17.84 5.03 3.90
N ILE A 163 -17.99 6.27 4.37
CA ILE A 163 -18.85 7.30 3.79
C ILE A 163 -18.38 7.68 2.39
N ASN A 164 -17.06 7.92 2.21
CA ASN A 164 -16.48 8.21 0.90
C ASN A 164 -16.68 7.03 -0.06
N ARG A 165 -16.46 5.79 0.39
CA ARG A 165 -16.72 4.58 -0.42
C ARG A 165 -18.19 4.44 -0.81
N ALA A 166 -19.12 4.93 0.01
CA ALA A 166 -20.55 4.93 -0.29
C ALA A 166 -20.98 6.03 -1.28
N GLY A 167 -20.06 6.90 -1.70
CA GLY A 167 -20.27 7.97 -2.68
C GLY A 167 -20.70 9.30 -2.06
N TYR A 168 -20.45 9.51 -0.77
CA TYR A 168 -20.71 10.80 -0.12
C TYR A 168 -19.37 11.51 0.16
N THR A 169 -19.41 12.84 0.26
CA THR A 169 -18.26 13.65 0.70
C THR A 169 -18.41 14.03 2.17
N VAL A 170 -17.28 14.14 2.88
CA VAL A 170 -17.29 14.61 4.26
C VAL A 170 -17.24 16.13 4.28
N SER A 171 -18.27 16.74 4.87
CA SER A 171 -18.38 18.19 5.03
C SER A 171 -17.55 18.68 6.21
N LYS A 172 -16.98 19.88 6.09
CA LYS A 172 -16.34 20.61 7.21
C LYS A 172 -17.39 21.35 8.06
N GLU A 173 -18.54 21.66 7.49
CA GLU A 173 -19.63 22.35 8.16
C GLU A 173 -20.74 21.36 8.54
N LYS A 174 -21.42 21.60 9.66
CA LYS A 174 -22.51 20.75 10.13
C LYS A 174 -23.68 20.83 9.15
N THR A 175 -23.90 19.75 8.43
CA THR A 175 -24.97 19.58 7.43
C THR A 175 -25.93 18.47 7.86
N ILE A 176 -27.09 18.35 7.22
CA ILE A 176 -28.02 17.23 7.43
C ILE A 176 -28.05 16.39 6.16
N PRO A 177 -27.84 15.08 6.21
CA PRO A 177 -27.62 14.26 7.41
C PRO A 177 -26.23 14.43 8.01
N TYR A 178 -26.08 14.13 9.29
CA TYR A 178 -24.78 14.09 9.96
C TYR A 178 -24.65 12.82 10.83
N VAL A 179 -23.41 12.44 11.06
CA VAL A 179 -23.06 11.24 11.86
C VAL A 179 -22.37 11.66 13.13
N ILE A 180 -22.81 11.13 14.25
CA ILE A 180 -22.11 11.24 15.54
C ILE A 180 -21.36 9.93 15.78
N ILE A 181 -20.08 10.04 15.99
CA ILE A 181 -19.20 8.91 16.31
C ILE A 181 -19.32 8.59 17.80
N PRO A 182 -19.52 7.32 18.16
CA PRO A 182 -19.57 6.93 19.56
C PRO A 182 -18.20 7.10 20.25
N GLY A 183 -18.22 7.34 21.55
CA GLY A 183 -17.02 7.27 22.40
C GLY A 183 -16.36 5.88 22.35
N ASP A 184 -15.16 5.78 22.94
CA ASP A 184 -14.35 4.55 22.83
C ASP A 184 -15.03 3.31 23.44
N ASP A 185 -15.81 3.49 24.48
CA ASP A 185 -16.51 2.40 25.18
C ASP A 185 -17.87 2.01 24.56
N ASN A 186 -18.32 2.71 23.51
CA ASN A 186 -19.60 2.47 22.87
C ASN A 186 -19.40 2.26 21.36
N ASN A 187 -20.10 1.30 20.78
CA ASN A 187 -20.11 1.02 19.34
C ASN A 187 -21.44 1.39 18.68
N CYS A 188 -22.09 2.45 19.12
CA CYS A 188 -23.37 2.91 18.60
C CYS A 188 -23.19 4.26 17.86
N TRP A 189 -23.14 4.21 16.52
CA TRP A 189 -23.14 5.39 15.65
C TRP A 189 -24.55 5.97 15.60
N GLN A 190 -24.66 7.29 15.59
CA GLN A 190 -25.95 7.95 15.44
C GLN A 190 -26.00 8.70 14.11
N LEU A 191 -26.96 8.35 13.27
CA LEU A 191 -27.26 9.05 12.03
C LEU A 191 -28.41 10.01 12.27
N SER A 192 -28.16 11.30 12.20
CA SER A 192 -29.18 12.33 12.36
C SER A 192 -29.69 12.77 11.00
N GLY A 193 -30.94 12.50 10.70
CA GLY A 193 -31.70 13.02 9.56
C GLY A 193 -32.50 14.27 9.91
N LYS A 194 -33.34 14.74 8.96
CA LYS A 194 -34.19 15.94 9.18
C LYS A 194 -35.18 15.81 10.32
N SER A 195 -35.62 14.62 10.63
CA SER A 195 -36.69 14.38 11.62
C SER A 195 -36.41 13.23 12.61
N ASN A 196 -35.43 12.41 12.35
CA ASN A 196 -35.11 11.20 13.13
C ASN A 196 -33.61 11.08 13.39
N ILE A 197 -33.29 10.57 14.59
CA ILE A 197 -31.96 10.05 14.90
C ILE A 197 -32.10 8.51 14.86
N GLN A 198 -31.25 7.89 14.06
CA GLN A 198 -31.18 6.44 13.94
C GLN A 198 -29.87 5.95 14.56
N GLU A 199 -29.98 4.98 15.44
CA GLU A 199 -28.82 4.33 16.04
C GLU A 199 -28.39 3.14 15.19
N CYS A 200 -27.07 3.01 15.00
CA CYS A 200 -26.45 1.97 14.21
C CYS A 200 -25.35 1.29 15.05
N SER A 201 -25.41 -0.02 15.18
CA SER A 201 -24.47 -0.81 15.97
C SER A 201 -23.11 -1.04 15.27
N SER A 202 -23.05 -0.69 13.99
CA SER A 202 -21.84 -0.86 13.16
C SER A 202 -21.78 0.17 12.03
N ILE A 203 -20.59 0.38 11.48
CA ILE A 203 -20.40 1.19 10.26
C ILE A 203 -21.14 0.57 9.07
N TYR A 204 -21.25 -0.75 9.00
CA TYR A 204 -22.02 -1.42 7.94
C TYR A 204 -23.50 -1.03 7.99
N GLU A 205 -24.10 -1.07 9.16
CA GLU A 205 -25.49 -0.67 9.38
C GLU A 205 -25.70 0.82 9.07
N LEU A 206 -24.78 1.68 9.53
CA LEU A 206 -24.77 3.11 9.19
C LEU A 206 -24.82 3.35 7.69
N ILE A 207 -23.96 2.66 6.92
CA ILE A 207 -23.93 2.80 5.45
C ILE A 207 -25.21 2.25 4.81
N SER A 208 -25.78 1.18 5.35
CA SER A 208 -27.06 0.62 4.87
C SER A 208 -28.21 1.61 5.09
N CYS A 209 -28.26 2.26 6.24
CA CYS A 209 -29.25 3.32 6.52
C CYS A 209 -29.09 4.53 5.58
N LEU A 210 -27.86 4.95 5.31
CA LEU A 210 -27.57 6.03 4.35
C LEU A 210 -27.97 5.66 2.92
N ALA A 211 -27.88 4.40 2.55
CA ALA A 211 -28.28 3.90 1.23
C ALA A 211 -29.78 3.64 1.09
N GLY A 212 -30.58 3.83 2.15
CA GLY A 212 -32.02 3.54 2.15
C GLY A 212 -32.34 2.03 2.04
N ARG A 213 -31.46 1.18 2.54
CA ARG A 213 -31.61 -0.29 2.53
C ARG A 213 -31.90 -0.84 3.91
#